data_6ff323317867a4ed05b5d086ab2174e8
#
_entry.id   6ff323317867a4ed05b5d086ab2174e8
#
_cell.length_a   1.000
_cell.length_b   1.000
_cell.length_c   1.000
_cell.angle_alpha   90.00
_cell.angle_beta   90.00
_cell.angle_gamma   90.00
#
_symmetry.space_group_name_H-M   'P 1'
#
loop_
_entity.id
_entity.type
_entity.pdbx_description
1 polymer ?
#
loop_
_entity_poly.entity_id
_entity_poly.type
_entity_poly.pdbx_seq_one_letter_code
_entity_poly.pdbx_strand_id
1 'polypeptide(L)'
;MANNNIIKRYLVATAGLVIVAFGVALSLKSNLGTAPISCPPAILNLKFNAISVGTFTWMMHIILILSQVVMLGRKFKLSFLMQIPAAFVFGYLCDACIWLLKDVQVTTYFTQMLLCILTVIITAIGVRLEIAGNAWMLAGEKTAVVLSEVSRISFSSIKVSLDVYMVVISALFAQLAFGSLSGDGANIVIREGTLILALFTGLCMRVTDPLVDKLLKKVL
;
A
#
# COMPACT_ATOMS: atom_id res chain seq x y z
N MET A 1 13.74 -29.35 -9.54
CA MET A 1 14.27 -27.97 -9.46
C MET A 1 13.19 -26.89 -9.65
N ALA A 2 12.20 -27.02 -10.55
CA ALA A 2 11.14 -26.03 -10.77
C ALA A 2 10.27 -25.74 -9.53
N ASN A 3 10.00 -26.74 -8.69
CA ASN A 3 9.13 -26.61 -7.53
C ASN A 3 9.75 -25.76 -6.40
N ASN A 4 11.07 -25.83 -6.22
CA ASN A 4 11.78 -25.02 -5.20
C ASN A 4 11.74 -23.52 -5.53
N ASN A 5 11.73 -23.13 -6.80
CA ASN A 5 11.66 -21.74 -7.21
C ASN A 5 10.27 -21.14 -6.97
N ILE A 6 9.21 -21.94 -7.10
CA ILE A 6 7.84 -21.49 -6.85
C ILE A 6 7.65 -21.17 -5.35
N ILE A 7 8.05 -22.08 -4.46
CA ILE A 7 7.96 -21.88 -3.01
C ILE A 7 8.73 -20.61 -2.58
N LYS A 8 9.95 -20.44 -3.07
CA LYS A 8 10.77 -19.27 -2.76
C LYS A 8 10.10 -17.96 -3.20
N ARG A 9 9.48 -17.95 -4.39
CA ARG A 9 8.76 -16.78 -4.91
C ARG A 9 7.56 -16.42 -4.02
N TYR A 10 6.78 -17.41 -3.58
CA TYR A 10 5.68 -17.19 -2.64
C TYR A 10 6.17 -16.67 -1.29
N LEU A 11 7.27 -17.20 -0.75
CA LEU A 11 7.86 -16.73 0.49
C LEU A 11 8.34 -15.28 0.39
N VAL A 12 9.00 -14.92 -0.72
CA VAL A 12 9.45 -13.54 -0.95
C VAL A 12 8.28 -12.58 -1.08
N ALA A 13 7.23 -12.95 -1.84
CA ALA A 13 6.03 -12.13 -1.97
C ALA A 13 5.29 -11.97 -0.63
N THR A 14 5.18 -13.04 0.17
CA THR A 14 4.56 -12.98 1.50
C THR A 14 5.37 -12.09 2.45
N ALA A 15 6.69 -12.20 2.44
CA ALA A 15 7.55 -11.31 3.22
C ALA A 15 7.34 -9.84 2.81
N GLY A 16 7.20 -9.58 1.50
CA GLY A 16 6.84 -8.26 0.99
C GLY A 16 5.51 -7.75 1.56
N LEU A 17 4.45 -8.58 1.53
CA LEU A 17 3.14 -8.24 2.11
C LEU A 17 3.22 -7.88 3.60
N VAL A 18 3.94 -8.67 4.40
CA VAL A 18 4.11 -8.40 5.84
C VAL A 18 4.83 -7.06 6.05
N ILE A 19 5.88 -6.81 5.29
CA ILE A 19 6.67 -5.58 5.39
C ILE A 19 5.81 -4.36 4.98
N VAL A 20 5.01 -4.46 3.92
CA VAL A 20 4.10 -3.38 3.50
C VAL A 20 3.02 -3.14 4.56
N ALA A 21 2.41 -4.20 5.12
CA ALA A 21 1.40 -4.07 6.18
C ALA A 21 1.97 -3.37 7.43
N PHE A 22 3.21 -3.71 7.80
CA PHE A 22 3.91 -3.03 8.90
C PHE A 22 4.18 -1.56 8.56
N GLY A 23 4.59 -1.26 7.32
CA GLY A 23 4.74 0.12 6.83
C GLY A 23 3.43 0.92 6.93
N VAL A 24 2.30 0.32 6.55
CA VAL A 24 0.96 0.96 6.71
C VAL A 24 0.68 1.28 8.18
N ALA A 25 0.91 0.33 9.08
CA ALA A 25 0.69 0.56 10.52
C ALA A 25 1.61 1.65 11.08
N LEU A 26 2.88 1.70 10.67
CA LEU A 26 3.81 2.77 11.03
C LEU A 26 3.34 4.14 10.51
N SER A 27 2.83 4.21 9.27
CA SER A 27 2.34 5.47 8.71
C SER A 27 1.18 6.03 9.53
N LEU A 28 0.25 5.20 9.92
CA LEU A 28 -0.88 5.59 10.79
C LEU A 28 -0.38 6.08 12.17
N LYS A 29 0.65 5.44 12.72
CA LYS A 29 1.23 5.81 14.02
C LYS A 29 2.11 7.07 13.97
N SER A 30 2.63 7.44 12.81
CA SER A 30 3.43 8.66 12.65
C SER A 30 2.64 9.94 12.96
N ASN A 31 1.31 9.87 12.87
CA ASN A 31 0.41 11.02 13.02
C ASN A 31 0.72 12.20 12.06
N LEU A 32 1.47 11.94 10.99
CA LEU A 32 1.73 12.87 9.88
C LEU A 32 0.90 12.55 8.63
N GLY A 33 -0.10 11.69 8.78
CA GLY A 33 -0.90 11.16 7.70
C GLY A 33 -0.49 9.74 7.33
N THR A 34 -1.27 9.06 6.50
CA THR A 34 -1.03 7.67 6.12
C THR A 34 -0.59 7.53 4.67
N ALA A 35 -0.17 6.31 4.30
CA ALA A 35 0.17 6.01 2.92
C ALA A 35 -1.03 6.26 1.99
N PRO A 36 -0.82 6.80 0.77
CA PRO A 36 -1.90 7.21 -0.12
C PRO A 36 -2.96 6.14 -0.36
N ILE A 37 -2.52 4.91 -0.61
CA ILE A 37 -3.43 3.77 -0.82
C ILE A 37 -4.22 3.39 0.43
N SER A 38 -3.74 3.77 1.61
CA SER A 38 -4.39 3.52 2.89
C SER A 38 -5.28 4.69 3.35
N CYS A 39 -5.24 5.84 2.66
CA CYS A 39 -6.09 6.98 2.99
C CYS A 39 -7.59 6.67 2.90
N PRO A 40 -8.12 6.07 1.79
CA PRO A 40 -9.53 5.76 1.70
C PRO A 40 -10.00 4.81 2.81
N PRO A 41 -9.34 3.66 3.08
CA PRO A 41 -9.68 2.80 4.21
C PRO A 41 -9.66 3.49 5.56
N ALA A 42 -8.65 4.32 5.81
CA ALA A 42 -8.53 5.02 7.09
C ALA A 42 -9.65 6.05 7.30
N ILE A 43 -9.99 6.85 6.28
CA ILE A 43 -11.11 7.81 6.34
C ILE A 43 -12.44 7.08 6.53
N LEU A 44 -12.65 5.96 5.83
CA LEU A 44 -13.86 5.15 6.00
C LEU A 44 -13.97 4.56 7.41
N ASN A 45 -12.85 4.10 7.99
CA ASN A 45 -12.82 3.62 9.36
C ASN A 45 -13.17 4.72 10.37
N LEU A 46 -12.72 5.97 10.18
CA LEU A 46 -13.11 7.09 11.02
C LEU A 46 -14.64 7.34 10.99
N LYS A 47 -15.27 7.17 9.82
CA LYS A 47 -16.73 7.34 9.68
C LYS A 47 -17.51 6.15 10.19
N PHE A 48 -17.00 4.94 9.96
CA PHE A 48 -17.64 3.67 10.31
C PHE A 48 -16.73 2.86 11.22
N ASN A 49 -16.55 3.34 12.44
CA ASN A 49 -15.61 2.81 13.45
C ASN A 49 -15.85 1.34 13.85
N ALA A 50 -17.03 0.79 13.54
CA ALA A 50 -17.34 -0.63 13.74
C ALA A 50 -16.61 -1.57 12.76
N ILE A 51 -16.05 -1.03 11.66
CA ILE A 51 -15.37 -1.79 10.62
C ILE A 51 -13.88 -1.42 10.64
N SER A 52 -13.01 -2.42 10.72
CA SER A 52 -11.57 -2.20 10.83
C SER A 52 -10.95 -1.59 9.57
N VAL A 53 -9.79 -0.94 9.72
CA VAL A 53 -8.99 -0.42 8.59
C VAL A 53 -8.64 -1.55 7.63
N GLY A 54 -8.26 -2.74 8.15
CA GLY A 54 -7.94 -3.90 7.33
C GLY A 54 -9.13 -4.38 6.51
N THR A 55 -10.33 -4.38 7.08
CA THR A 55 -11.56 -4.72 6.34
C THR A 55 -11.80 -3.74 5.19
N PHE A 56 -11.73 -2.44 5.42
CA PHE A 56 -11.86 -1.47 4.33
C PHE A 56 -10.71 -1.58 3.31
N THR A 57 -9.52 -1.96 3.75
CA THR A 57 -8.38 -2.18 2.87
C THR A 57 -8.66 -3.31 1.88
N TRP A 58 -9.08 -4.50 2.33
CA TRP A 58 -9.37 -5.58 1.39
C TRP A 58 -10.58 -5.26 0.49
N MET A 59 -11.60 -4.56 0.99
CA MET A 59 -12.73 -4.11 0.18
C MET A 59 -12.26 -3.18 -0.95
N MET A 60 -11.38 -2.23 -0.65
CA MET A 60 -10.79 -1.35 -1.65
C MET A 60 -9.98 -2.14 -2.70
N HIS A 61 -9.20 -3.13 -2.27
CA HIS A 61 -8.48 -4.00 -3.20
C HIS A 61 -9.41 -4.75 -4.14
N ILE A 62 -10.59 -5.20 -3.67
CA ILE A 62 -11.62 -5.80 -4.54
C ILE A 62 -12.09 -4.79 -5.60
N ILE A 63 -12.33 -3.53 -5.21
CA ILE A 63 -12.72 -2.47 -6.17
C ILE A 63 -11.62 -2.26 -7.22
N LEU A 64 -10.35 -2.26 -6.81
CA LEU A 64 -9.22 -2.16 -7.73
C LEU A 64 -9.12 -3.36 -8.68
N ILE A 65 -9.38 -4.58 -8.20
CA ILE A 65 -9.43 -5.78 -9.06
C ILE A 65 -10.56 -5.66 -10.08
N LEU A 66 -11.74 -5.21 -9.67
CA LEU A 66 -12.86 -4.99 -10.57
C LEU A 66 -12.51 -3.92 -11.64
N SER A 67 -11.82 -2.86 -11.27
CA SER A 67 -11.33 -1.87 -12.24
C SER A 67 -10.38 -2.48 -13.26
N GLN A 68 -9.49 -3.40 -12.84
CA GLN A 68 -8.61 -4.14 -13.77
C GLN A 68 -9.42 -5.01 -14.75
N VAL A 69 -10.50 -5.66 -14.29
CA VAL A 69 -11.39 -6.43 -15.16
C VAL A 69 -11.98 -5.54 -16.25
N VAL A 70 -12.48 -4.36 -15.87
CA VAL A 70 -13.05 -3.39 -16.82
C VAL A 70 -12.00 -2.89 -17.82
N MET A 71 -10.80 -2.55 -17.34
CA MET A 71 -9.71 -2.02 -18.16
C MET A 71 -9.14 -3.04 -19.15
N LEU A 72 -8.98 -4.28 -18.71
CA LEU A 72 -8.37 -5.34 -19.51
C LEU A 72 -9.40 -6.09 -20.37
N GLY A 73 -10.68 -6.10 -19.98
CA GLY A 73 -11.73 -6.81 -20.66
C GLY A 73 -11.35 -8.26 -20.96
N ARG A 74 -11.32 -8.64 -22.25
CA ARG A 74 -10.95 -10.00 -22.69
C ARG A 74 -9.48 -10.38 -22.43
N LYS A 75 -8.61 -9.42 -22.12
CA LYS A 75 -7.18 -9.67 -21.79
C LYS A 75 -6.98 -9.97 -20.30
N PHE A 76 -8.03 -9.90 -19.48
CA PHE A 76 -7.95 -10.24 -18.07
C PHE A 76 -7.65 -11.73 -17.89
N LYS A 77 -6.59 -12.03 -17.16
CA LYS A 77 -6.15 -13.40 -16.90
C LYS A 77 -6.71 -13.90 -15.57
N LEU A 78 -7.16 -15.14 -15.52
CA LEU A 78 -7.70 -15.76 -14.30
C LEU A 78 -6.65 -15.75 -13.14
N SER A 79 -5.36 -15.78 -13.48
CA SER A 79 -4.27 -15.64 -12.51
C SER A 79 -4.31 -14.33 -11.72
N PHE A 80 -4.99 -13.28 -12.22
CA PHE A 80 -5.14 -12.02 -11.49
C PHE A 80 -6.08 -12.15 -10.30
N LEU A 81 -6.94 -13.17 -10.27
CA LEU A 81 -7.78 -13.46 -9.11
C LEU A 81 -6.99 -13.88 -7.86
N MET A 82 -5.71 -14.27 -8.02
CA MET A 82 -4.81 -14.50 -6.88
C MET A 82 -4.59 -13.23 -6.02
N GLN A 83 -4.94 -12.05 -6.53
CA GLN A 83 -4.97 -10.83 -5.74
C GLN A 83 -6.04 -10.85 -4.64
N ILE A 84 -7.13 -11.61 -4.81
CA ILE A 84 -8.24 -11.68 -3.83
C ILE A 84 -7.75 -12.29 -2.52
N PRO A 85 -7.19 -13.51 -2.47
CA PRO A 85 -6.65 -14.05 -1.22
C PRO A 85 -5.51 -13.19 -0.66
N ALA A 86 -4.66 -12.59 -1.52
CA ALA A 86 -3.63 -11.67 -1.07
C ALA A 86 -4.21 -10.44 -0.37
N ALA A 87 -5.30 -9.85 -0.90
CA ALA A 87 -5.98 -8.71 -0.30
C ALA A 87 -6.57 -9.03 1.08
N PHE A 88 -7.19 -10.21 1.23
CA PHE A 88 -7.71 -10.66 2.53
C PHE A 88 -6.57 -10.81 3.55
N VAL A 89 -5.52 -11.55 3.19
CA VAL A 89 -4.36 -11.74 4.07
C VAL A 89 -3.74 -10.40 4.44
N PHE A 90 -3.59 -9.49 3.48
CA PHE A 90 -3.05 -8.16 3.72
C PHE A 90 -3.91 -7.32 4.68
N GLY A 91 -5.24 -7.35 4.54
CA GLY A 91 -6.15 -6.68 5.45
C GLY A 91 -5.98 -7.14 6.90
N TYR A 92 -5.94 -8.46 7.13
CA TYR A 92 -5.69 -9.01 8.46
C TYR A 92 -4.29 -8.68 8.99
N LEU A 93 -3.27 -8.68 8.13
CA LEU A 93 -1.92 -8.27 8.50
C LEU A 93 -1.87 -6.79 8.91
N CYS A 94 -2.59 -5.91 8.20
CA CYS A 94 -2.70 -4.50 8.57
C CYS A 94 -3.31 -4.35 9.97
N ASP A 95 -4.45 -5.01 10.25
CA ASP A 95 -5.09 -4.96 11.55
C ASP A 95 -4.18 -5.52 12.66
N ALA A 96 -3.49 -6.62 12.40
CA ALA A 96 -2.52 -7.21 13.34
C ALA A 96 -1.34 -6.27 13.63
N CYS A 97 -0.79 -5.62 12.59
CA CYS A 97 0.31 -4.66 12.77
C CYS A 97 -0.16 -3.39 13.50
N ILE A 98 -1.38 -2.89 13.21
CA ILE A 98 -1.97 -1.74 13.92
C ILE A 98 -2.16 -2.10 15.41
N TRP A 99 -2.66 -3.30 15.69
CA TRP A 99 -2.83 -3.80 17.06
C TRP A 99 -1.49 -3.96 17.78
N LEU A 100 -0.46 -4.48 17.11
CA LEU A 100 0.89 -4.63 17.65
C LEU A 100 1.50 -3.27 18.06
N LEU A 101 1.22 -2.24 17.28
CA LEU A 101 1.71 -0.88 17.51
C LEU A 101 0.75 -0.02 18.34
N LYS A 102 -0.31 -0.58 18.92
CA LYS A 102 -1.35 0.19 19.64
C LYS A 102 -0.78 1.10 20.73
N ASP A 103 0.21 0.62 21.47
CA ASP A 103 0.82 1.31 22.60
C ASP A 103 1.93 2.31 22.19
N VAL A 104 2.31 2.32 20.90
CA VAL A 104 3.30 3.26 20.39
C VAL A 104 2.66 4.64 20.26
N GLN A 105 3.16 5.59 21.03
CA GLN A 105 2.76 6.99 20.99
C GLN A 105 3.94 7.85 20.53
N VAL A 106 3.70 8.66 19.51
CA VAL A 106 4.69 9.54 18.91
C VAL A 106 4.22 10.97 19.07
N THR A 107 4.82 11.70 20.01
CA THR A 107 4.35 13.03 20.41
C THR A 107 5.15 14.18 19.81
N THR A 108 6.45 13.95 19.56
CA THR A 108 7.35 14.99 19.05
C THR A 108 7.35 14.99 17.52
N TYR A 109 7.26 16.15 16.89
CA TYR A 109 7.27 16.29 15.42
C TYR A 109 8.51 15.64 14.79
N PHE A 110 9.67 15.74 15.45
CA PHE A 110 10.90 15.10 14.98
C PHE A 110 10.75 13.57 14.90
N THR A 111 10.20 12.93 15.94
CA THR A 111 9.98 11.47 15.95
C THR A 111 8.91 11.06 14.96
N GLN A 112 7.89 11.87 14.75
CA GLN A 112 6.86 11.67 13.72
C GLN A 112 7.49 11.67 12.32
N MET A 113 8.35 12.65 12.02
CA MET A 113 9.04 12.76 10.74
C MET A 113 10.02 11.59 10.52
N LEU A 114 10.76 11.20 11.55
CA LEU A 114 11.64 10.04 11.49
C LEU A 114 10.87 8.75 11.17
N LEU A 115 9.72 8.57 11.83
CA LEU A 115 8.84 7.43 11.58
C LEU A 115 8.26 7.45 10.15
N CYS A 116 7.91 8.62 9.65
CA CYS A 116 7.44 8.81 8.28
C CYS A 116 8.52 8.42 7.26
N ILE A 117 9.76 8.86 7.44
CA ILE A 117 10.89 8.50 6.57
C ILE A 117 11.16 6.98 6.64
N LEU A 118 11.12 6.39 7.84
CA LEU A 118 11.28 4.95 8.02
C LEU A 118 10.17 4.18 7.27
N THR A 119 8.95 4.68 7.32
CA THR A 119 7.81 4.11 6.59
C THR A 119 8.05 4.10 5.08
N VAL A 120 8.58 5.20 4.51
CA VAL A 120 8.92 5.26 3.07
C VAL A 120 9.89 4.15 2.69
N ILE A 121 10.95 3.96 3.47
CA ILE A 121 11.99 2.95 3.21
C ILE A 121 11.42 1.53 3.33
N ILE A 122 10.70 1.25 4.42
CA ILE A 122 10.11 -0.06 4.69
C ILE A 122 9.10 -0.42 3.59
N THR A 123 8.21 0.51 3.24
CA THR A 123 7.21 0.27 2.20
C THR A 123 7.85 0.06 0.83
N ALA A 124 8.88 0.85 0.48
CA ALA A 124 9.60 0.68 -0.78
C ALA A 124 10.23 -0.72 -0.91
N ILE A 125 10.88 -1.19 0.15
CA ILE A 125 11.47 -2.54 0.20
C ILE A 125 10.38 -3.61 0.08
N GLY A 126 9.30 -3.48 0.84
CA GLY A 126 8.19 -4.43 0.84
C GLY A 126 7.54 -4.57 -0.53
N VAL A 127 7.21 -3.46 -1.18
CA VAL A 127 6.64 -3.43 -2.54
C VAL A 127 7.61 -4.06 -3.55
N ARG A 128 8.92 -3.78 -3.43
CA ARG A 128 9.91 -4.40 -4.31
C ARG A 128 9.97 -5.92 -4.16
N LEU A 129 9.95 -6.44 -2.93
CA LEU A 129 9.91 -7.88 -2.65
C LEU A 129 8.64 -8.52 -3.23
N GLU A 130 7.50 -7.88 -3.10
CA GLU A 130 6.22 -8.32 -3.63
C GLU A 130 6.25 -8.43 -5.15
N ILE A 131 6.74 -7.39 -5.84
CA ILE A 131 6.90 -7.37 -7.31
C ILE A 131 7.89 -8.46 -7.76
N ALA A 132 9.02 -8.59 -7.09
CA ALA A 132 10.07 -9.55 -7.45
C ALA A 132 9.64 -11.00 -7.22
N GLY A 133 8.88 -11.28 -6.16
CA GLY A 133 8.27 -12.59 -5.92
C GLY A 133 7.32 -12.99 -7.04
N ASN A 134 6.59 -12.02 -7.62
CA ASN A 134 5.66 -12.22 -8.73
C ASN A 134 4.74 -13.45 -8.56
N ALA A 135 4.37 -13.73 -7.31
CA ALA A 135 3.48 -14.84 -6.94
C ALA A 135 2.07 -14.30 -6.69
N TRP A 136 1.92 -13.48 -5.69
CA TRP A 136 0.75 -12.63 -5.49
C TRP A 136 1.19 -11.19 -5.29
N MET A 137 0.50 -10.28 -5.94
CA MET A 137 0.76 -8.84 -5.89
C MET A 137 -0.52 -8.17 -5.44
N LEU A 138 -0.40 -7.17 -4.59
CA LEU A 138 -1.57 -6.39 -4.17
C LEU A 138 -2.20 -5.67 -5.36
N ALA A 139 -3.51 -5.46 -5.28
CA ALA A 139 -4.26 -4.87 -6.38
C ALA A 139 -3.83 -3.44 -6.70
N GLY A 140 -3.31 -2.68 -5.72
CA GLY A 140 -2.77 -1.34 -5.94
C GLY A 140 -1.59 -1.34 -6.89
N GLU A 141 -0.58 -2.16 -6.60
CA GLU A 141 0.63 -2.32 -7.40
C GLU A 141 0.31 -2.95 -8.75
N LYS A 142 -0.56 -3.97 -8.76
CA LYS A 142 -0.97 -4.62 -10.00
C LYS A 142 -1.73 -3.68 -10.92
N THR A 143 -2.59 -2.82 -10.38
CA THR A 143 -3.28 -1.77 -11.15
C THR A 143 -2.27 -0.80 -11.78
N ALA A 144 -1.24 -0.41 -11.03
CA ALA A 144 -0.18 0.45 -11.56
C ALA A 144 0.61 -0.24 -12.70
N VAL A 145 0.90 -1.55 -12.56
CA VAL A 145 1.55 -2.34 -13.62
C VAL A 145 0.66 -2.41 -14.86
N VAL A 146 -0.61 -2.76 -14.71
CA VAL A 146 -1.56 -2.86 -15.82
C VAL A 146 -1.71 -1.51 -16.53
N LEU A 147 -1.87 -0.42 -15.79
CA LEU A 147 -1.96 0.92 -16.37
C LEU A 147 -0.68 1.30 -17.10
N SER A 148 0.49 0.97 -16.56
CA SER A 148 1.78 1.22 -17.19
C SER A 148 1.91 0.47 -18.53
N GLU A 149 1.50 -0.79 -18.57
CA GLU A 149 1.50 -1.61 -19.80
C GLU A 149 0.54 -1.07 -20.86
N VAL A 150 -0.67 -0.66 -20.46
CA VAL A 150 -1.70 -0.15 -21.37
C VAL A 150 -1.35 1.24 -21.90
N SER A 151 -0.90 2.13 -21.03
CA SER A 151 -0.61 3.54 -21.37
C SER A 151 0.79 3.75 -21.95
N ARG A 152 1.69 2.78 -21.81
CA ARG A 152 3.13 2.89 -22.14
C ARG A 152 3.86 3.98 -21.34
N ILE A 153 3.32 4.36 -20.20
CA ILE A 153 3.93 5.32 -19.26
C ILE A 153 4.71 4.52 -18.21
N SER A 154 5.79 5.08 -17.67
CA SER A 154 6.61 4.41 -16.66
C SER A 154 5.80 4.04 -15.41
N PHE A 155 6.09 2.87 -14.84
CA PHE A 155 5.44 2.40 -13.60
C PHE A 155 5.50 3.46 -12.49
N SER A 156 6.65 4.10 -12.29
CA SER A 156 6.84 5.13 -11.27
C SER A 156 5.89 6.31 -11.46
N SER A 157 5.69 6.79 -12.70
CA SER A 157 4.77 7.90 -12.98
C SER A 157 3.32 7.50 -12.76
N ILE A 158 2.93 6.30 -13.19
CA ILE A 158 1.59 5.75 -12.95
C ILE A 158 1.34 5.57 -11.46
N LYS A 159 2.32 5.04 -10.72
CA LYS A 159 2.21 4.85 -9.26
C LYS A 159 1.96 6.18 -8.56
N VAL A 160 2.75 7.21 -8.87
CA VAL A 160 2.55 8.56 -8.29
C VAL A 160 1.16 9.10 -8.65
N SER A 161 0.72 8.95 -9.90
CA SER A 161 -0.62 9.42 -10.32
C SER A 161 -1.75 8.71 -9.58
N LEU A 162 -1.64 7.39 -9.37
CA LEU A 162 -2.60 6.62 -8.59
C LEU A 162 -2.60 7.04 -7.12
N ASP A 163 -1.43 7.25 -6.54
CA ASP A 163 -1.30 7.68 -5.15
C ASP A 163 -1.94 9.07 -4.95
N VAL A 164 -1.68 10.02 -5.86
CA VAL A 164 -2.34 11.34 -5.84
C VAL A 164 -3.87 11.21 -5.98
N TYR A 165 -4.33 10.36 -6.89
CA TYR A 165 -5.76 10.10 -7.09
C TYR A 165 -6.42 9.54 -5.82
N MET A 166 -5.76 8.59 -5.13
CA MET A 166 -6.25 8.04 -3.86
C MET A 166 -6.35 9.10 -2.77
N VAL A 167 -5.35 9.99 -2.67
CA VAL A 167 -5.37 11.11 -1.72
C VAL A 167 -6.51 12.08 -2.02
N VAL A 168 -6.70 12.46 -3.29
CA VAL A 168 -7.77 13.39 -3.71
C VAL A 168 -9.15 12.82 -3.40
N ILE A 169 -9.42 11.55 -3.76
CA ILE A 169 -10.69 10.89 -3.43
C ILE A 169 -10.90 10.85 -1.92
N SER A 170 -9.86 10.51 -1.15
CA SER A 170 -9.94 10.46 0.31
C SER A 170 -10.24 11.84 0.90
N ALA A 171 -9.61 12.89 0.39
CA ALA A 171 -9.86 14.26 0.84
C ALA A 171 -11.29 14.71 0.53
N LEU A 172 -11.79 14.41 -0.67
CA LEU A 172 -13.19 14.71 -1.04
C LEU A 172 -14.17 13.97 -0.13
N PHE A 173 -13.90 12.68 0.15
CA PHE A 173 -14.75 11.89 1.03
C PHE A 173 -14.68 12.40 2.49
N ALA A 174 -13.51 12.78 2.98
CA ALA A 174 -13.34 13.39 4.30
C ALA A 174 -14.09 14.73 4.40
N GLN A 175 -14.04 15.56 3.35
CA GLN A 175 -14.78 16.80 3.29
C GLN A 175 -16.30 16.57 3.38
N LEU A 176 -16.81 15.57 2.65
CA LEU A 176 -18.24 15.24 2.66
C LEU A 176 -18.67 14.62 4.00
N ALA A 177 -17.82 13.81 4.63
CA ALA A 177 -18.14 13.08 5.84
C ALA A 177 -17.98 13.89 7.13
N PHE A 178 -16.99 14.80 7.17
CA PHE A 178 -16.54 15.50 8.36
C PHE A 178 -16.44 17.03 8.20
N GLY A 179 -16.63 17.57 7.00
CA GLY A 179 -16.39 19.00 6.72
C GLY A 179 -14.92 19.41 6.74
N SER A 180 -14.00 18.46 6.68
CA SER A 180 -12.54 18.66 6.71
C SER A 180 -11.87 17.78 5.67
N LEU A 181 -10.87 18.30 4.98
CA LEU A 181 -10.11 17.55 3.96
C LEU A 181 -9.13 16.52 4.56
N SER A 182 -8.86 16.61 5.87
CA SER A 182 -7.76 15.87 6.51
C SER A 182 -8.22 14.68 7.36
N GLY A 183 -9.47 14.67 7.82
CA GLY A 183 -10.03 13.66 8.73
C GLY A 183 -11.19 14.21 9.56
N ASP A 184 -11.46 13.62 10.72
CA ASP A 184 -12.58 13.98 11.62
C ASP A 184 -12.26 15.15 12.59
N GLY A 185 -11.13 15.80 12.43
CA GLY A 185 -10.64 16.87 13.29
C GLY A 185 -9.80 16.39 14.47
N ALA A 186 -10.14 15.26 15.07
CA ALA A 186 -9.35 14.63 16.14
C ALA A 186 -8.28 13.69 15.56
N ASN A 187 -8.62 12.98 14.49
CA ASN A 187 -7.74 12.05 13.79
C ASN A 187 -7.47 12.56 12.38
N ILE A 188 -6.23 12.87 12.13
CA ILE A 188 -5.79 13.42 10.86
C ILE A 188 -5.17 12.31 10.02
N VAL A 189 -5.82 11.98 8.90
CA VAL A 189 -5.40 10.91 7.98
C VAL A 189 -4.55 11.45 6.83
N ILE A 190 -4.85 12.66 6.36
CA ILE A 190 -4.17 13.31 5.24
C ILE A 190 -3.40 14.50 5.77
N ARG A 191 -2.07 14.42 5.75
CA ARG A 191 -1.16 15.47 6.16
C ARG A 191 0.09 15.50 5.25
N GLU A 192 1.07 16.28 5.65
CA GLU A 192 2.37 16.40 4.97
C GLU A 192 3.07 15.05 4.76
N GLY A 193 2.97 14.11 5.71
CA GLY A 193 3.52 12.76 5.57
C GLY A 193 2.86 11.96 4.45
N THR A 194 1.57 12.15 4.20
CA THR A 194 0.88 11.53 3.06
C THR A 194 1.50 11.96 1.73
N LEU A 195 1.83 13.25 1.59
CA LEU A 195 2.50 13.77 0.40
C LEU A 195 3.93 13.24 0.29
N ILE A 196 4.65 13.18 1.41
CA ILE A 196 5.98 12.57 1.46
C ILE A 196 5.92 11.12 0.99
N LEU A 197 5.00 10.33 1.52
CA LEU A 197 4.83 8.92 1.13
C LEU A 197 4.45 8.78 -0.35
N ALA A 198 3.53 9.61 -0.86
CA ALA A 198 3.11 9.59 -2.26
C ALA A 198 4.26 9.83 -3.24
N LEU A 199 5.11 10.80 -2.93
CA LEU A 199 6.19 11.22 -3.83
C LEU A 199 7.45 10.37 -3.64
N PHE A 200 7.84 10.14 -2.39
CA PHE A 200 9.15 9.57 -2.08
C PHE A 200 9.16 8.04 -2.08
N THR A 201 8.04 7.34 -1.88
CA THR A 201 8.03 5.87 -1.98
C THR A 201 8.46 5.41 -3.37
N GLY A 202 7.91 6.00 -4.43
CA GLY A 202 8.31 5.68 -5.82
C GLY A 202 9.76 6.05 -6.14
N LEU A 203 10.28 7.13 -5.56
CA LEU A 203 11.69 7.52 -5.70
C LEU A 203 12.61 6.58 -4.91
N CYS A 204 12.23 6.25 -3.67
CA CYS A 204 12.97 5.33 -2.82
C CYS A 204 13.08 3.94 -3.47
N MET A 205 12.03 3.46 -4.14
CA MET A 205 12.07 2.21 -4.90
C MET A 205 13.19 2.21 -5.94
N ARG A 206 13.40 3.30 -6.68
CA ARG A 206 14.49 3.38 -7.68
C ARG A 206 15.88 3.20 -7.06
N VAL A 207 16.06 3.64 -5.82
CA VAL A 207 17.32 3.51 -5.08
C VAL A 207 17.45 2.13 -4.44
N THR A 208 16.36 1.59 -3.91
CA THR A 208 16.36 0.29 -3.22
C THR A 208 16.33 -0.90 -4.17
N ASP A 209 15.74 -0.75 -5.37
CA ASP A 209 15.62 -1.83 -6.37
C ASP A 209 16.94 -2.56 -6.65
N PRO A 210 18.07 -1.89 -6.97
CA PRO A 210 19.32 -2.60 -7.25
C PRO A 210 19.88 -3.34 -6.04
N LEU A 211 19.63 -2.84 -4.81
CA LEU A 211 20.07 -3.50 -3.58
C LEU A 211 19.23 -4.75 -3.31
N VAL A 212 17.92 -4.64 -3.41
CA VAL A 212 17.00 -5.77 -3.21
C VAL A 212 17.22 -6.82 -4.29
N ASP A 213 17.41 -6.44 -5.55
CA ASP A 213 17.69 -7.36 -6.65
C ASP A 213 18.98 -8.15 -6.46
N LYS A 214 20.03 -7.51 -5.92
CA LYS A 214 21.29 -8.18 -5.59
C LYS A 214 21.11 -9.25 -4.51
N LEU A 215 20.25 -8.99 -3.52
CA LEU A 215 19.90 -9.96 -2.49
C LEU A 215 19.04 -11.10 -3.05
N LEU A 216 18.05 -10.76 -3.87
CA LEU A 216 17.12 -11.73 -4.45
C LEU A 216 17.79 -12.68 -5.45
N LYS A 217 18.79 -12.24 -6.22
CA LYS A 217 19.60 -13.11 -7.08
C LYS A 217 20.30 -14.26 -6.35
N LYS A 218 20.46 -14.14 -5.02
CA LYS A 218 21.03 -15.21 -4.18
C LYS A 218 19.95 -16.15 -3.63
N VAL A 219 18.69 -15.72 -3.63
CA VAL A 219 17.55 -16.43 -3.03
C VAL A 219 16.67 -17.09 -4.09
N LEU A 220 16.38 -16.40 -5.18
CA LEU A 220 15.58 -16.86 -6.33
C LEU A 220 16.47 -17.47 -7.43
#